data_3514e1c1fc5c7e3184716549759e36bb
#
_entry.id   3514e1c1fc5c7e3184716549759e36bb
#
_cell.length_a   1.000
_cell.length_b   1.000
_cell.length_c   1.000
_cell.angle_alpha   90.00
_cell.angle_beta   90.00
_cell.angle_gamma   90.00
#
_symmetry.space_group_name_H-M   'P 1'
#
loop_
_entity.id
_entity.type
_entity.pdbx_description
1 polymer ?
#
loop_
_entity_poly.entity_id
_entity_poly.type
_entity_poly.pdbx_seq_one_letter_code
_entity_poly.pdbx_strand_id
1 'polypeptide(L)'
;MNNGLKYLLLSFAISLAGQAQAQMPALAHCTRSAILLACVDADGNAYSVNTVGTTLYLRGYEKDGHRYWAQTNSRFGQLTFFTGIASDGEAWVGYTRRVGWTTINRFSSSGGSSARFTCSRMTGC
;
A
#
# COMPACT_ATOMS: atom_id res chain seq x y z
N MET A 1 58.25 15.28 44.93
CA MET A 1 58.14 14.56 43.64
C MET A 1 56.79 13.91 43.55
N ASN A 2 55.85 14.61 43.00
CA ASN A 2 54.50 14.05 42.82
C ASN A 2 54.29 13.78 41.34
N ASN A 3 54.44 12.53 41.02
CA ASN A 3 54.04 12.03 39.68
C ASN A 3 52.51 11.92 39.66
N GLY A 4 51.87 12.99 39.32
CA GLY A 4 50.44 12.99 39.03
C GLY A 4 50.17 12.22 37.73
N LEU A 5 49.81 10.98 37.88
CA LEU A 5 49.34 10.17 36.79
C LEU A 5 47.96 10.69 36.39
N LYS A 6 47.93 11.54 35.37
CA LYS A 6 46.71 11.99 34.76
C LYS A 6 46.09 10.84 33.98
N TYR A 7 45.16 10.16 34.59
CA TYR A 7 44.29 9.23 33.88
C TYR A 7 43.42 10.04 32.96
N LEU A 8 43.79 10.02 31.71
CA LEU A 8 42.94 10.53 30.64
C LEU A 8 41.82 9.49 30.47
N LEU A 9 40.68 9.75 31.10
CA LEU A 9 39.45 9.02 30.84
C LEU A 9 39.00 9.39 29.44
N LEU A 10 39.40 8.59 28.46
CA LEU A 10 38.78 8.60 27.14
C LEU A 10 37.36 8.08 27.32
N SER A 11 36.41 9.00 27.44
CA SER A 11 34.99 8.68 27.34
C SER A 11 34.72 8.26 25.93
N PHE A 12 34.69 6.96 25.70
CA PHE A 12 34.15 6.37 24.49
C PHE A 12 32.63 6.63 24.50
N ALA A 13 32.22 7.72 23.88
CA ALA A 13 30.83 7.93 23.54
C ALA A 13 30.49 6.90 22.48
N ILE A 14 29.96 5.78 22.88
CA ILE A 14 29.29 4.83 21.97
C ILE A 14 28.04 5.54 21.50
N SER A 15 28.14 6.18 20.36
CA SER A 15 26.97 6.62 19.63
C SER A 15 26.22 5.35 19.20
N LEU A 16 25.16 5.04 19.95
CA LEU A 16 24.12 4.14 19.52
C LEU A 16 23.45 4.79 18.30
N ALA A 17 24.05 4.57 17.15
CA ALA A 17 23.35 4.80 15.90
C ALA A 17 22.15 3.85 15.92
N GLY A 18 20.98 4.38 16.28
CA GLY A 18 19.75 3.65 16.16
C GLY A 18 19.63 3.19 14.71
N GLN A 19 19.83 1.92 14.48
CA GLN A 19 19.50 1.34 13.18
C GLN A 19 18.01 1.52 13.01
N ALA A 20 17.61 2.38 12.08
CA ALA A 20 16.25 2.43 11.61
C ALA A 20 15.99 1.06 10.96
N GLN A 21 15.43 0.13 11.72
CA GLN A 21 14.93 -1.11 11.16
C GLN A 21 13.76 -0.71 10.27
N ALA A 22 13.91 -0.86 8.95
CA ALA A 22 12.79 -0.85 8.05
C ALA A 22 11.82 -1.91 8.57
N GLN A 23 10.63 -1.48 9.02
CA GLN A 23 9.60 -2.41 9.45
C GLN A 23 9.28 -3.29 8.25
N MET A 24 9.56 -4.58 8.35
CA MET A 24 9.03 -5.54 7.39
C MET A 24 7.51 -5.42 7.42
N PRO A 25 6.85 -5.30 6.25
CA PRO A 25 5.40 -5.33 6.22
C PRO A 25 4.94 -6.60 6.92
N ALA A 26 3.91 -6.48 7.77
CA ALA A 26 3.35 -7.62 8.49
C ALA A 26 3.01 -8.72 7.50
N LEU A 27 3.48 -9.95 7.77
CA LEU A 27 3.24 -11.09 6.89
C LEU A 27 1.74 -11.38 6.85
N ALA A 28 1.16 -11.35 5.66
CA ALA A 28 -0.22 -11.72 5.43
C ALA A 28 -0.34 -13.23 5.24
N HIS A 29 -1.37 -13.83 5.82
CA HIS A 29 -1.78 -15.19 5.54
C HIS A 29 -2.84 -15.18 4.46
N CYS A 30 -2.59 -15.86 3.35
CA CYS A 30 -3.49 -15.91 2.21
C CYS A 30 -3.94 -17.33 1.90
N THR A 31 -5.22 -17.46 1.53
CA THR A 31 -5.78 -18.64 0.88
C THR A 31 -6.08 -18.31 -0.58
N ARG A 32 -5.81 -19.25 -1.47
CA ARG A 32 -5.94 -19.05 -2.90
C ARG A 32 -6.68 -20.19 -3.56
N SER A 33 -7.62 -19.84 -4.44
CA SER A 33 -8.22 -20.74 -5.42
C SER A 33 -8.01 -20.18 -6.84
N ALA A 34 -8.58 -20.81 -7.87
CA ALA A 34 -8.48 -20.33 -9.25
C ALA A 34 -9.03 -18.90 -9.44
N ILE A 35 -10.05 -18.52 -8.67
CA ILE A 35 -10.79 -17.26 -8.84
C ILE A 35 -10.77 -16.36 -7.59
N LEU A 36 -10.33 -16.86 -6.46
CA LEU A 36 -10.37 -16.15 -5.18
C LEU A 36 -8.99 -16.09 -4.54
N LEU A 37 -8.59 -14.92 -4.10
CA LEU A 37 -7.49 -14.70 -3.19
C LEU A 37 -8.04 -13.99 -1.94
N ALA A 38 -7.85 -14.57 -0.77
CA ALA A 38 -8.26 -13.96 0.50
C ALA A 38 -7.09 -13.94 1.47
N CYS A 39 -6.78 -12.78 2.01
CA CYS A 39 -5.63 -12.55 2.88
C CYS A 39 -6.05 -11.87 4.18
N VAL A 40 -5.38 -12.22 5.28
CA VAL A 40 -5.46 -11.52 6.57
C VAL A 40 -4.05 -11.15 6.98
N ASP A 41 -3.80 -9.89 7.29
CA ASP A 41 -2.50 -9.44 7.78
C ASP A 41 -2.36 -9.60 9.30
N ALA A 42 -1.17 -9.33 9.83
CA ALA A 42 -0.90 -9.46 11.26
C ALA A 42 -1.66 -8.42 12.12
N ASP A 43 -2.09 -7.31 11.51
CA ASP A 43 -2.86 -6.26 12.17
C ASP A 43 -4.37 -6.55 12.20
N GLY A 44 -4.80 -7.65 11.58
CA GLY A 44 -6.20 -8.08 11.53
C GLY A 44 -7.01 -7.45 10.40
N ASN A 45 -6.36 -6.80 9.43
CA ASN A 45 -7.00 -6.34 8.21
C ASN A 45 -7.22 -7.52 7.26
N ALA A 46 -8.36 -7.57 6.61
CA ALA A 46 -8.71 -8.63 5.68
C ALA A 46 -8.94 -8.09 4.27
N TYR A 47 -8.46 -8.80 3.29
CA TYR A 47 -8.55 -8.44 1.88
C TYR A 47 -8.96 -9.65 1.06
N SER A 48 -9.83 -9.45 0.09
CA SER A 48 -10.17 -10.49 -0.87
C SER A 48 -10.28 -9.94 -2.29
N VAL A 49 -9.86 -10.75 -3.24
CA VAL A 49 -10.00 -10.48 -4.67
C VAL A 49 -10.69 -11.68 -5.30
N ASN A 50 -11.81 -11.43 -5.94
CA ASN A 50 -12.54 -12.41 -6.72
C ASN A 50 -12.51 -12.00 -8.20
N THR A 51 -12.15 -12.92 -9.08
CA THR A 51 -12.02 -12.66 -10.51
C THR A 51 -13.18 -13.32 -11.24
N VAL A 52 -13.93 -12.53 -12.01
CA VAL A 52 -14.99 -13.01 -12.89
C VAL A 52 -14.79 -12.40 -14.28
N GLY A 53 -14.31 -13.20 -15.21
CA GLY A 53 -13.95 -12.72 -16.56
C GLY A 53 -12.84 -11.67 -16.48
N THR A 54 -13.10 -10.48 -16.99
CA THR A 54 -12.18 -9.33 -16.96
C THR A 54 -12.44 -8.37 -15.79
N THR A 55 -13.28 -8.77 -14.86
CA THR A 55 -13.67 -7.95 -13.70
C THR A 55 -13.08 -8.54 -12.43
N LEU A 56 -12.43 -7.68 -11.64
CA LEU A 56 -11.94 -7.99 -10.30
C LEU A 56 -12.86 -7.35 -9.27
N TYR A 57 -13.36 -8.15 -8.36
CA TYR A 57 -14.13 -7.71 -7.20
C TYR A 57 -13.24 -7.74 -5.97
N LEU A 58 -12.87 -6.58 -5.47
CA LEU A 58 -12.02 -6.42 -4.30
C LEU A 58 -12.88 -6.04 -3.10
N ARG A 59 -12.57 -6.63 -1.96
CA ARG A 59 -13.18 -6.25 -0.68
C ARG A 59 -12.10 -6.16 0.38
N GLY A 60 -12.27 -5.24 1.30
CA GLY A 60 -11.36 -5.07 2.41
C GLY A 60 -12.10 -4.75 3.70
N TYR A 61 -11.46 -5.13 4.79
CA TYR A 61 -11.82 -4.76 6.14
C TYR A 61 -10.58 -4.22 6.84
N GLU A 62 -10.69 -3.00 7.34
CA GLU A 62 -9.64 -2.35 8.13
C GLU A 62 -10.06 -2.41 9.59
N LYS A 63 -9.29 -3.10 10.41
CA LYS A 63 -9.58 -3.28 11.84
C LYS A 63 -9.57 -1.94 12.58
N ASP A 64 -8.62 -1.08 12.28
CA ASP A 64 -8.56 0.27 12.79
C ASP A 64 -9.67 1.10 12.13
N GLY A 65 -10.63 1.57 12.94
CA GLY A 65 -11.78 2.31 12.45
C GLY A 65 -12.95 1.45 11.97
N HIS A 66 -12.86 0.12 12.02
CA HIS A 66 -13.93 -0.82 11.61
C HIS A 66 -14.51 -0.49 10.23
N ARG A 67 -13.63 -0.22 9.27
CA ARG A 67 -14.01 0.24 7.93
C ARG A 67 -14.07 -0.94 6.96
N TYR A 68 -15.22 -1.14 6.35
CA TYR A 68 -15.41 -2.07 5.22
C TYR A 68 -15.38 -1.28 3.93
N TRP A 69 -14.79 -1.85 2.89
CA TRP A 69 -14.82 -1.26 1.56
C TRP A 69 -14.93 -2.35 0.49
N ALA A 70 -15.46 -1.95 -0.66
CA ALA A 70 -15.55 -2.77 -1.85
C ALA A 70 -15.15 -1.96 -3.06
N GLN A 71 -14.39 -2.57 -3.95
CA GLN A 71 -13.95 -1.97 -5.19
C GLN A 71 -14.12 -2.96 -6.34
N THR A 72 -14.55 -2.47 -7.48
CA THR A 72 -14.67 -3.22 -8.72
C THR A 72 -13.71 -2.65 -9.74
N ASN A 73 -12.86 -3.51 -10.31
CA ASN A 73 -11.97 -3.16 -11.41
C ASN A 73 -12.44 -3.88 -12.66
N SER A 74 -12.76 -3.13 -13.70
CA SER A 74 -13.18 -3.68 -14.99
C SER A 74 -12.20 -3.29 -16.07
N ARG A 75 -11.76 -4.27 -16.84
CA ARG A 75 -10.77 -4.08 -17.91
C ARG A 75 -11.45 -4.09 -19.28
N PHE A 76 -11.19 -3.04 -20.06
CA PHE A 76 -11.62 -2.90 -21.43
C PHE A 76 -10.40 -2.55 -22.30
N GLY A 77 -9.77 -3.57 -22.90
CA GLY A 77 -8.54 -3.37 -23.68
C GLY A 77 -7.42 -2.78 -22.82
N GLN A 78 -6.95 -1.59 -23.16
CA GLN A 78 -5.88 -0.87 -22.47
C GLN A 78 -6.36 0.00 -21.30
N LEU A 79 -7.67 0.03 -21.07
CA LEU A 79 -8.30 0.79 -20.00
C LEU A 79 -8.72 -0.15 -18.87
N THR A 80 -8.30 0.16 -17.65
CA THR A 80 -8.84 -0.42 -16.42
C THR A 80 -9.60 0.65 -15.67
N PHE A 81 -10.88 0.46 -15.50
CA PHE A 81 -11.78 1.36 -14.80
C PHE A 81 -12.08 0.77 -13.42
N PHE A 82 -12.03 1.58 -12.37
CA PHE A 82 -12.34 1.13 -11.02
C PHE A 82 -13.31 2.08 -10.32
N THR A 83 -14.18 1.48 -9.52
CA THR A 83 -15.10 2.19 -8.62
C THR A 83 -15.10 1.52 -7.27
N GLY A 84 -15.25 2.28 -6.21
CA GLY A 84 -15.28 1.74 -4.87
C GLY A 84 -16.18 2.55 -3.94
N ILE A 85 -16.56 1.90 -2.85
CA ILE A 85 -17.35 2.48 -1.77
C ILE A 85 -16.92 1.89 -0.45
N ALA A 86 -16.96 2.70 0.60
CA ALA A 86 -16.66 2.27 1.95
C ALA A 86 -17.84 2.47 2.90
N SER A 87 -17.80 1.78 4.05
CA SER A 87 -18.85 1.83 5.07
C SER A 87 -19.02 3.19 5.73
N ASP A 88 -18.01 4.06 5.65
CA ASP A 88 -18.06 5.45 6.11
C ASP A 88 -18.74 6.40 5.11
N GLY A 89 -19.20 5.87 3.97
CA GLY A 89 -19.86 6.64 2.90
C GLY A 89 -18.91 7.21 1.85
N GLU A 90 -17.60 7.07 2.00
CA GLU A 90 -16.65 7.46 0.98
C GLU A 90 -16.85 6.63 -0.30
N ALA A 91 -16.88 7.29 -1.44
CA ALA A 91 -16.89 6.65 -2.76
C ALA A 91 -15.73 7.17 -3.60
N TRP A 92 -15.18 6.33 -4.43
CA TRP A 92 -14.10 6.72 -5.33
C TRP A 92 -14.26 6.10 -6.71
N VAL A 93 -13.67 6.72 -7.67
CA VAL A 93 -13.67 6.33 -9.06
C VAL A 93 -12.34 6.69 -9.70
N GLY A 94 -11.91 5.89 -10.62
CA GLY A 94 -10.69 6.19 -11.36
C GLY A 94 -10.48 5.26 -12.54
N TYR A 95 -9.41 5.51 -13.24
CA TYR A 95 -8.99 4.65 -14.33
C TYR A 95 -7.47 4.66 -14.50
N THR A 96 -6.99 3.58 -15.06
CA THR A 96 -5.64 3.43 -15.55
C THR A 96 -5.71 3.12 -17.04
N ARG A 97 -5.08 3.94 -17.86
CA ARG A 97 -5.02 3.76 -19.31
C ARG A 97 -3.58 3.59 -19.77
N ARG A 98 -3.32 2.53 -20.52
CA ARG A 98 -2.03 2.30 -21.13
C ARG A 98 -1.99 2.93 -22.52
N VAL A 99 -0.97 3.76 -22.77
CA VAL A 99 -0.70 4.36 -24.07
C VAL A 99 0.77 4.10 -24.41
N GLY A 100 1.04 3.08 -25.23
CA GLY A 100 2.40 2.65 -25.52
C GLY A 100 3.13 2.22 -24.23
N TRP A 101 4.24 2.87 -23.91
CA TRP A 101 5.03 2.60 -22.70
C TRP A 101 4.64 3.46 -21.49
N THR A 102 3.63 4.27 -21.67
CA THR A 102 3.13 5.21 -20.67
C THR A 102 1.80 4.72 -20.12
N THR A 103 1.63 4.85 -18.82
CA THR A 103 0.37 4.58 -18.13
C THR A 103 -0.13 5.86 -17.51
N ILE A 104 -1.36 6.25 -17.84
CA ILE A 104 -2.05 7.41 -17.28
C ILE A 104 -2.99 6.91 -16.21
N ASN A 105 -2.90 7.50 -15.01
CA ASN A 105 -3.71 7.16 -13.86
C ASN A 105 -4.50 8.38 -13.41
N ARG A 106 -5.78 8.20 -13.13
CA ARG A 106 -6.65 9.22 -12.57
C ARG A 106 -7.48 8.62 -11.45
N PHE A 107 -7.58 9.35 -10.36
CA PHE A 107 -8.35 8.99 -9.17
C PHE A 107 -9.13 10.20 -8.66
N SER A 108 -10.35 9.97 -8.19
CA SER A 108 -11.19 10.97 -7.54
C SER A 108 -12.03 10.32 -6.45
N SER A 109 -12.12 10.98 -5.30
CA SER A 109 -12.87 10.51 -4.13
C SER A 109 -13.91 11.55 -3.71
N SER A 110 -15.03 11.08 -3.18
CA SER A 110 -16.08 11.95 -2.58
C SER A 110 -15.59 12.72 -1.35
N GLY A 111 -14.48 12.27 -0.71
CA GLY A 111 -13.80 12.98 0.36
C GLY A 111 -12.94 14.17 -0.09
N GLY A 112 -12.93 14.49 -1.39
CA GLY A 112 -12.18 15.61 -1.97
C GLY A 112 -10.76 15.28 -2.40
N SER A 113 -10.28 14.06 -2.16
CA SER A 113 -8.98 13.60 -2.65
C SER A 113 -9.02 13.31 -4.14
N SER A 114 -8.05 13.82 -4.89
CA SER A 114 -7.88 13.52 -6.30
C SER A 114 -6.41 13.40 -6.65
N ALA A 115 -6.09 12.55 -7.60
CA ALA A 115 -4.74 12.40 -8.12
C ALA A 115 -4.77 12.16 -9.63
N ARG A 116 -3.79 12.71 -10.31
CA ARG A 116 -3.52 12.44 -11.72
C ARG A 116 -2.01 12.31 -11.88
N PHE A 117 -1.54 11.16 -12.33
CA PHE A 117 -0.12 10.92 -12.53
C PHE A 117 0.12 9.98 -13.71
N THR A 118 1.32 10.04 -14.22
CA THR A 118 1.77 9.27 -15.36
C THR A 118 2.95 8.41 -14.94
N CYS A 119 2.92 7.14 -15.32
CA CYS A 119 4.03 6.22 -15.11
C CYS A 119 4.58 5.78 -16.46
N SER A 120 5.90 5.59 -16.57
CA SER A 120 6.52 5.04 -17.75
C SER A 120 7.47 3.89 -17.42
N ARG A 121 7.75 3.04 -18.41
CA ARG A 121 8.76 1.97 -18.23
C ARG A 121 10.16 2.52 -17.95
N MET A 122 10.45 3.73 -18.43
CA MET A 122 11.78 4.35 -18.33
C MET A 122 11.98 5.05 -16.99
N THR A 123 10.96 5.74 -16.50
CA THR A 123 11.05 6.63 -15.31
C THR A 123 10.26 6.12 -14.10
N GLY A 124 9.41 5.09 -14.27
CA GLY A 124 8.50 4.63 -13.22
C GLY A 124 7.38 5.62 -12.95
N CYS A 125 6.82 5.54 -11.79
CA CYS A 125 5.87 6.51 -11.23
C CYS A 125 6.64 7.50 -10.31
#